data_caba051d0ce0f722763e6f6efc8875e0
#
_entry.id   caba051d0ce0f722763e6f6efc8875e0
#
_cell.length_a   1.000
_cell.length_b   1.000
_cell.length_c   1.000
_cell.angle_alpha   90.00
_cell.angle_beta   90.00
_cell.angle_gamma   90.00
#
_symmetry.space_group_name_H-M   'P 1'
#
loop_
_entity.id
_entity.type
_entity.pdbx_description
1 polymer ?
#
loop_
_entity_poly.entity_id
_entity_poly.type
_entity_poly.pdbx_seq_one_letter_code
_entity_poly.pdbx_strand_id
1 'polypeptide(L)'
;MKILLVSDSHGDYESLERLFKMYPNMDLYLHAGDSEQDEWSLKPFVSVRGNCDHYYDFPNYLVIPSPYGNIYVQHTPHVSKSVINEHNAKIVIHGHTHIRRNEKVNVILFINPGAISFARDKYEGSYAILSIDKNNVEVKFYNLI
;
A
#
# COMPACT_ATOMS: atom_id res chain seq x y z
N MET A 1 8.84 -9.89 -8.29
CA MET A 1 8.40 -8.48 -8.20
C MET A 1 8.53 -8.01 -6.76
N LYS A 2 9.23 -6.92 -6.56
CA LYS A 2 9.41 -6.34 -5.23
C LYS A 2 8.75 -4.98 -5.13
N ILE A 3 7.94 -4.81 -4.08
CA ILE A 3 7.18 -3.58 -3.85
C ILE A 3 7.51 -3.04 -2.46
N LEU A 4 7.88 -1.77 -2.39
CA LEU A 4 7.92 -1.02 -1.14
C LEU A 4 6.53 -0.42 -0.94
N LEU A 5 5.85 -0.85 0.12
CA LEU A 5 4.47 -0.47 0.39
C LEU A 5 4.37 0.38 1.66
N VAL A 6 3.76 1.54 1.52
CA VAL A 6 3.50 2.47 2.61
C VAL A 6 2.05 2.95 2.57
N SER A 7 1.58 3.54 3.65
CA SER A 7 0.24 4.16 3.71
C SER A 7 0.17 5.18 4.83
N ASP A 8 -0.78 6.09 4.71
CA ASP A 8 -1.17 6.98 5.82
C ASP A 8 0.02 7.75 6.38
N SER A 9 0.75 8.42 5.51
CA SER A 9 1.92 9.21 5.89
C SER A 9 1.57 10.62 6.35
N HIS A 10 0.39 11.13 6.00
CA HIS A 10 -0.14 12.41 6.49
C HIS A 10 0.88 13.55 6.45
N GLY A 11 1.50 13.74 5.29
CA GLY A 11 2.45 14.84 5.07
C GLY A 11 3.89 14.58 5.47
N ASP A 12 4.20 13.40 6.02
CA ASP A 12 5.57 13.04 6.41
C ASP A 12 6.41 12.61 5.20
N TYR A 13 6.74 13.57 4.36
CA TYR A 13 7.53 13.31 3.16
C TYR A 13 8.98 12.91 3.45
N GLU A 14 9.52 13.33 4.60
CA GLU A 14 10.90 13.01 4.98
C GLU A 14 11.07 11.52 5.24
N SER A 15 10.10 10.89 5.89
CA SER A 15 10.12 9.44 6.10
C SER A 15 10.02 8.69 4.78
N LEU A 16 9.16 9.13 3.86
CA LEU A 16 9.03 8.50 2.55
C LEU A 16 10.32 8.63 1.73
N GLU A 17 10.93 9.81 1.74
CA GLU A 17 12.20 10.05 1.05
C GLU A 17 13.30 9.14 1.60
N ARG A 18 13.40 9.03 2.92
CA ARG A 18 14.37 8.14 3.56
C ARG A 18 14.16 6.69 3.15
N LEU A 19 12.90 6.24 3.07
CA LEU A 19 12.58 4.87 2.69
C LEU A 19 12.99 4.56 1.25
N PHE A 20 12.64 5.40 0.30
CA PHE A 20 13.01 5.07 -1.07
C PHE A 20 14.52 5.17 -1.32
N LYS A 21 15.23 5.97 -0.55
CA LYS A 21 16.70 6.00 -0.58
C LYS A 21 17.33 4.74 0.03
N MET A 22 16.68 4.17 1.05
CA MET A 22 17.11 2.90 1.65
C MET A 22 16.89 1.71 0.70
N TYR A 23 15.86 1.79 -0.14
CA TYR A 23 15.46 0.70 -1.03
C TYR A 23 15.43 1.20 -2.48
N PRO A 24 16.59 1.45 -3.10
CA PRO A 24 16.63 2.13 -4.42
C PRO A 24 16.24 1.25 -5.61
N ASN A 25 16.10 -0.06 -5.42
CA ASN A 25 15.92 -1.03 -6.51
C ASN A 25 14.60 -1.81 -6.40
N MET A 26 13.53 -1.16 -5.99
CA MET A 26 12.21 -1.78 -5.99
C MET A 26 11.58 -1.71 -7.39
N ASP A 27 10.77 -2.70 -7.73
CA ASP A 27 9.98 -2.68 -8.97
C ASP A 27 8.86 -1.65 -8.90
N LEU A 28 8.34 -1.39 -7.70
CA LEU A 28 7.25 -0.46 -7.49
C LEU A 28 7.35 0.16 -6.09
N TYR A 29 7.07 1.46 -6.00
CA TYR A 29 6.88 2.19 -4.75
C TYR A 29 5.40 2.55 -4.69
N LEU A 30 4.67 1.96 -3.74
CA LEU A 30 3.22 2.05 -3.68
C LEU A 30 2.75 2.66 -2.37
N HIS A 31 1.86 3.65 -2.48
CA HIS A 31 1.23 4.32 -1.35
C HIS A 31 -0.27 4.04 -1.37
N ALA A 32 -0.81 3.57 -0.26
CA ALA A 32 -2.21 3.16 -0.18
C ALA A 32 -3.16 4.29 0.28
N GLY A 33 -2.75 5.55 0.13
CA GLY A 33 -3.62 6.71 0.35
C GLY A 33 -3.33 7.45 1.65
N ASP A 34 -3.89 8.66 1.75
CA ASP A 34 -3.67 9.60 2.84
C ASP A 34 -2.21 10.03 2.98
N SER A 35 -1.61 10.40 1.86
CA SER A 35 -0.29 11.05 1.85
C SER A 35 -0.38 12.52 2.24
N GLU A 36 -1.50 13.16 1.93
CA GLU A 36 -1.68 14.62 2.06
C GLU A 36 -0.60 15.41 1.33
N GLN A 37 -0.12 14.84 0.20
CA GLN A 37 0.87 15.43 -0.67
C GLN A 37 0.37 15.41 -2.11
N ASP A 38 0.89 16.30 -2.95
CA ASP A 38 0.57 16.25 -4.37
C ASP A 38 1.34 15.10 -5.06
N GLU A 39 0.89 14.77 -6.26
CA GLU A 39 1.48 13.69 -7.06
C GLU A 39 2.97 13.90 -7.30
N TRP A 40 3.36 15.14 -7.57
CA TRP A 40 4.75 15.48 -7.87
C TRP A 40 5.67 15.26 -6.68
N SER A 41 5.27 15.74 -5.49
CA SER A 41 6.10 15.61 -4.29
C SER A 41 6.16 14.18 -3.77
N LEU A 42 5.21 13.33 -4.19
CA LEU A 42 5.13 11.95 -3.73
C LEU A 42 6.02 10.98 -4.53
N LYS A 43 6.50 11.39 -5.71
CA LYS A 43 7.38 10.53 -6.51
C LYS A 43 8.58 10.05 -5.70
N PRO A 44 9.02 8.79 -5.85
CA PRO A 44 8.62 7.81 -6.87
C PRO A 44 7.39 6.96 -6.52
N PHE A 45 6.70 7.27 -5.42
CA PHE A 45 5.52 6.50 -5.04
C PHE A 45 4.34 6.81 -5.97
N VAL A 46 3.66 5.75 -6.42
CA VAL A 46 2.33 5.87 -7.03
C VAL A 46 1.30 5.64 -5.94
N SER A 47 0.18 6.35 -5.99
CA SER A 47 -0.78 6.35 -4.89
C SER A 47 -2.21 6.27 -5.37
N VAL A 48 -3.06 5.71 -4.52
CA VAL A 48 -4.51 5.90 -4.59
C VAL A 48 -4.91 7.07 -3.70
N ARG A 49 -6.13 7.56 -3.90
CA ARG A 49 -6.68 8.65 -3.12
C ARG A 49 -7.24 8.14 -1.80
N GLY A 50 -6.79 8.73 -0.69
CA GLY A 50 -7.36 8.49 0.63
C GLY A 50 -8.41 9.54 0.99
N ASN A 51 -9.07 9.35 2.14
CA ASN A 51 -10.12 10.25 2.60
C ASN A 51 -9.60 11.62 3.05
N CYS A 52 -8.31 11.72 3.40
CA CYS A 52 -7.67 12.99 3.76
C CYS A 52 -6.94 13.65 2.60
N ASP A 53 -6.93 13.03 1.43
CA ASP A 53 -6.26 13.58 0.25
C ASP A 53 -7.15 14.61 -0.43
N HIS A 54 -6.67 15.83 -0.49
CA HIS A 54 -7.38 16.94 -1.15
C HIS A 54 -6.94 17.15 -2.61
N TYR A 55 -6.00 16.34 -3.08
CA TYR A 55 -5.46 16.39 -4.42
C TYR A 55 -6.23 15.45 -5.34
N TYR A 56 -6.75 15.99 -6.44
CA TYR A 56 -7.64 15.23 -7.34
C TYR A 56 -6.90 14.37 -8.35
N ASP A 57 -5.58 14.43 -8.37
CA ASP A 57 -4.76 13.68 -9.32
C ASP A 57 -4.61 12.20 -8.99
N PHE A 58 -4.95 11.81 -7.76
CA PHE A 58 -4.88 10.40 -7.37
C PHE A 58 -6.14 9.65 -7.76
N PRO A 59 -6.02 8.48 -8.39
CA PRO A 59 -7.17 7.63 -8.67
C PRO A 59 -7.73 7.02 -7.40
N ASN A 60 -9.02 6.68 -7.42
CA ASN A 60 -9.66 6.03 -6.27
C ASN A 60 -9.15 4.61 -6.06
N TYR A 61 -8.71 3.95 -7.12
CA TYR A 61 -8.14 2.62 -7.05
C TYR A 61 -7.11 2.42 -8.16
N LEU A 62 -6.27 1.40 -7.99
CA LEU A 62 -5.32 0.94 -9.00
C LEU A 62 -5.46 -0.57 -9.15
N VAL A 63 -5.24 -1.06 -10.36
CA VAL A 63 -5.10 -2.49 -10.62
C VAL A 63 -3.71 -2.71 -11.20
N ILE A 64 -2.89 -3.49 -10.51
CA ILE A 64 -1.49 -3.69 -10.84
C ILE A 64 -1.26 -5.16 -11.16
N PRO A 65 -0.83 -5.51 -12.37
CA PRO A 65 -0.48 -6.90 -12.69
C PRO A 65 0.73 -7.35 -11.89
N SER A 66 0.70 -8.58 -11.44
CA SER A 66 1.85 -9.20 -10.80
C SER A 66 1.98 -10.66 -11.25
N PRO A 67 3.13 -11.31 -10.99
CA PRO A 67 3.29 -12.73 -11.29
C PRO A 67 2.28 -13.65 -10.58
N TYR A 68 1.80 -13.22 -9.41
CA TYR A 68 0.84 -13.98 -8.61
C TYR A 68 -0.62 -13.78 -9.05
N GLY A 69 -0.90 -12.68 -9.73
CA GLY A 69 -2.22 -12.24 -10.14
C GLY A 69 -2.39 -10.73 -9.94
N ASN A 70 -3.55 -10.21 -10.28
CA ASN A 70 -3.79 -8.78 -10.18
C ASN A 70 -3.86 -8.33 -8.72
N ILE A 71 -3.26 -7.18 -8.47
CA ILE A 71 -3.31 -6.47 -7.19
C ILE A 71 -4.32 -5.33 -7.33
N TYR A 72 -5.36 -5.36 -6.50
CA TYR A 72 -6.31 -4.26 -6.40
C TYR A 72 -5.94 -3.40 -5.21
N VAL A 73 -5.79 -2.10 -5.41
CA VAL A 73 -5.40 -1.15 -4.36
C VAL A 73 -6.48 -0.10 -4.22
N GLN A 74 -6.97 0.10 -3.01
CA GLN A 74 -7.78 1.25 -2.63
C GLN A 74 -7.46 1.62 -1.18
N HIS A 75 -7.87 2.81 -0.75
CA HIS A 75 -7.51 3.28 0.59
C HIS A 75 -8.28 2.57 1.70
N THR A 76 -9.61 2.38 1.53
CA THR A 76 -10.45 1.79 2.58
C THR A 76 -10.43 0.25 2.53
N PRO A 77 -10.68 -0.44 3.68
CA PRO A 77 -10.58 -1.90 3.73
C PRO A 77 -11.76 -2.66 3.12
N HIS A 78 -12.87 -2.00 2.87
CA HIS A 78 -14.10 -2.66 2.42
C HIS A 78 -14.11 -2.80 0.90
N VAL A 79 -13.68 -3.96 0.40
CA VAL A 79 -13.69 -4.30 -1.02
C VAL A 79 -14.67 -5.44 -1.23
N SER A 80 -15.70 -5.20 -2.03
CA SER A 80 -16.74 -6.20 -2.30
C SER A 80 -16.23 -7.36 -3.16
N LYS A 81 -16.89 -8.50 -3.06
CA LYS A 81 -16.62 -9.65 -3.94
C LYS A 81 -16.80 -9.29 -5.40
N SER A 82 -17.78 -8.45 -5.70
CA SER A 82 -18.06 -7.98 -7.05
C SER A 82 -16.85 -7.23 -7.65
N VAL A 83 -16.25 -6.33 -6.88
CA VAL A 83 -15.06 -5.57 -7.32
C VAL A 83 -13.87 -6.51 -7.50
N ILE A 84 -13.66 -7.42 -6.56
CA ILE A 84 -12.56 -8.41 -6.64
C ILE A 84 -12.71 -9.25 -7.92
N ASN A 85 -13.91 -9.72 -8.20
CA ASN A 85 -14.18 -10.55 -9.40
C ASN A 85 -14.05 -9.73 -10.68
N GLU A 86 -14.55 -8.50 -10.70
CA GLU A 86 -14.48 -7.62 -11.86
C GLU A 86 -13.03 -7.40 -12.31
N HIS A 87 -12.14 -7.19 -11.36
CA HIS A 87 -10.72 -6.93 -11.63
C HIS A 87 -9.84 -8.18 -11.56
N ASN A 88 -10.45 -9.34 -11.34
CA ASN A 88 -9.72 -10.61 -11.19
C ASN A 88 -8.58 -10.49 -10.18
N ALA A 89 -8.84 -9.84 -9.04
CA ALA A 89 -7.84 -9.58 -8.03
C ALA A 89 -7.52 -10.83 -7.23
N LYS A 90 -6.24 -11.05 -6.95
CA LYS A 90 -5.74 -12.08 -6.04
C LYS A 90 -5.19 -11.48 -4.75
N ILE A 91 -4.81 -10.22 -4.82
CA ILE A 91 -4.25 -9.45 -3.70
C ILE A 91 -5.05 -8.15 -3.61
N VAL A 92 -5.46 -7.79 -2.39
CA VAL A 92 -6.07 -6.50 -2.09
C VAL A 92 -5.17 -5.76 -1.12
N ILE A 93 -4.78 -4.55 -1.49
CA ILE A 93 -3.97 -3.67 -0.64
C ILE A 93 -4.82 -2.48 -0.22
N HIS A 94 -4.78 -2.15 1.06
CA HIS A 94 -5.48 -0.98 1.58
C HIS A 94 -4.69 -0.33 2.73
N GLY A 95 -5.16 0.82 3.19
CA GLY A 95 -4.67 1.51 4.36
C GLY A 95 -5.82 1.82 5.31
N HIS A 96 -5.95 3.08 5.69
CA HIS A 96 -7.06 3.67 6.44
C HIS A 96 -7.15 3.28 7.92
N THR A 97 -7.02 2.01 8.27
CA THR A 97 -7.16 1.55 9.66
C THR A 97 -5.96 1.90 10.53
N HIS A 98 -4.81 2.20 9.92
CA HIS A 98 -3.54 2.43 10.60
C HIS A 98 -3.04 1.19 11.37
N ILE A 99 -3.43 0.00 10.90
CA ILE A 99 -3.11 -1.28 11.55
C ILE A 99 -2.56 -2.25 10.50
N ARG A 100 -1.43 -2.88 10.78
CA ARG A 100 -0.86 -3.93 9.91
C ARG A 100 -1.87 -5.05 9.66
N ARG A 101 -1.91 -5.51 8.42
CA ARG A 101 -2.75 -6.65 8.03
C ARG A 101 -2.01 -7.53 7.04
N ASN A 102 -2.06 -8.83 7.26
CA ASN A 102 -1.62 -9.84 6.31
C ASN A 102 -2.53 -11.05 6.52
N GLU A 103 -3.64 -11.08 5.79
CA GLU A 103 -4.73 -12.01 6.06
C GLU A 103 -5.28 -12.58 4.77
N LYS A 104 -5.41 -13.90 4.71
CA LYS A 104 -6.04 -14.57 3.58
C LYS A 104 -7.52 -14.82 3.91
N VAL A 105 -8.41 -14.23 3.09
CA VAL A 105 -9.85 -14.40 3.22
C VAL A 105 -10.35 -15.03 1.93
N ASN A 106 -10.84 -16.27 2.00
CA ASN A 106 -11.27 -17.03 0.81
C ASN A 106 -10.19 -17.03 -0.23
N VAL A 107 -9.21 -17.36 -0.46
CA VAL A 107 -8.13 -17.32 -1.45
C VAL A 107 -7.59 -15.94 -1.81
N ILE A 108 -8.17 -14.85 -1.29
CA ILE A 108 -7.71 -13.49 -1.56
C ILE A 108 -6.83 -13.02 -0.40
N LEU A 109 -5.67 -12.47 -0.72
CA LEU A 109 -4.74 -11.96 0.28
C LEU A 109 -4.98 -10.47 0.50
N PHE A 110 -5.29 -10.09 1.75
CA PHE A 110 -5.51 -8.69 2.15
C PHE A 110 -4.28 -8.18 2.89
N ILE A 111 -3.75 -7.05 2.46
CA ILE A 111 -2.52 -6.47 3.02
C ILE A 111 -2.73 -5.00 3.36
N ASN A 112 -2.32 -4.62 4.57
CA ASN A 112 -2.19 -3.23 5.00
C ASN A 112 -0.79 -3.09 5.61
N PRO A 113 0.03 -2.15 5.14
CA PRO A 113 1.41 -2.02 5.64
C PRO A 113 1.47 -1.43 7.06
N GLY A 114 0.35 -0.98 7.61
CA GLY A 114 0.31 -0.12 8.76
C GLY A 114 0.54 1.33 8.35
N ALA A 115 0.44 2.25 9.28
CA ALA A 115 0.59 3.67 8.99
C ALA A 115 2.01 4.14 9.22
N ILE A 116 2.49 5.02 8.35
CA ILE A 116 3.74 5.77 8.59
C ILE A 116 3.53 6.70 9.79
N SER A 117 2.36 7.37 9.85
CA SER A 117 2.01 8.30 10.92
C SER A 117 0.74 7.84 11.62
N PHE A 118 0.67 8.11 12.92
CA PHE A 118 -0.54 7.85 13.73
C PHE A 118 -0.95 6.37 13.77
N ALA A 119 0.03 5.48 13.90
CA ALA A 119 -0.24 4.04 14.02
C ALA A 119 -1.20 3.75 15.18
N ARG A 120 -2.13 2.80 14.95
CA ARG A 120 -3.14 2.39 15.94
C ARG A 120 -2.93 0.98 16.45
N ASP A 121 -1.89 0.31 16.00
CA ASP A 121 -1.43 -0.94 16.56
C ASP A 121 -0.27 -0.69 17.52
N LYS A 122 0.40 -1.73 17.98
CA LYS A 122 1.53 -1.61 18.92
C LYS A 122 2.83 -1.09 18.29
N TYR A 123 2.82 -0.80 17.00
CA TYR A 123 4.01 -0.38 16.25
C TYR A 123 4.00 1.13 16.05
N GLU A 124 5.17 1.75 16.18
CA GLU A 124 5.34 3.20 16.02
C GLU A 124 5.81 3.53 14.61
N GLY A 125 4.87 3.57 13.66
CA GLY A 125 5.17 3.73 12.25
C GLY A 125 5.62 2.42 11.62
N SER A 126 5.14 2.16 10.41
CA SER A 126 5.26 0.86 9.80
C SER A 126 5.26 0.97 8.27
N TYR A 127 5.96 0.05 7.64
CA TYR A 127 5.90 -0.16 6.20
C TYR A 127 6.09 -1.65 5.91
N ALA A 128 5.91 -2.04 4.66
CA ALA A 128 6.09 -3.42 4.25
C ALA A 128 6.88 -3.54 2.96
N ILE A 129 7.61 -4.65 2.83
CA ILE A 129 8.23 -5.06 1.58
C ILE A 129 7.50 -6.32 1.12
N LEU A 130 6.97 -6.27 -0.10
CA LEU A 130 6.33 -7.43 -0.72
C LEU A 130 7.30 -8.06 -1.71
N SER A 131 7.44 -9.37 -1.63
CA SER A 131 8.17 -10.15 -2.63
C SER A 131 7.18 -11.12 -3.27
N ILE A 132 6.94 -10.96 -4.56
CA ILE A 132 5.85 -11.64 -5.27
C ILE A 132 6.42 -12.46 -6.41
N ASP A 133 6.12 -13.75 -6.42
CA ASP A 133 6.33 -14.62 -7.57
C ASP A 133 5.01 -15.31 -7.95
N LYS A 134 5.04 -16.19 -8.95
CA LYS A 134 3.82 -16.85 -9.42
C LYS A 134 3.17 -17.79 -8.40
N ASN A 135 3.91 -18.22 -7.38
CA ASN A 135 3.46 -19.20 -6.41
C ASN A 135 3.24 -18.62 -5.02
N ASN A 136 3.82 -17.46 -4.72
CA ASN A 136 3.87 -16.97 -3.35
C ASN A 136 3.96 -15.46 -3.26
N VAL A 137 3.39 -14.92 -2.17
CA VAL A 137 3.52 -13.52 -1.78
C VAL A 137 4.10 -13.49 -0.38
N GLU A 138 5.34 -13.01 -0.27
CA GLU A 138 5.97 -12.80 1.03
C GLU A 138 5.76 -11.36 1.44
N VAL A 139 5.24 -11.15 2.66
CA VAL A 139 5.00 -9.83 3.23
C VAL A 139 5.88 -9.70 4.46
N LYS A 140 6.81 -8.75 4.43
CA LYS A 140 7.65 -8.44 5.60
C LYS A 140 7.33 -7.04 6.08
N PHE A 141 6.93 -6.94 7.35
CA PHE A 141 6.68 -5.67 8.01
C PHE A 141 7.92 -5.18 8.71
N TYR A 142 8.12 -3.88 8.69
CA TYR A 142 9.23 -3.23 9.37
C TYR A 142 8.73 -2.03 10.14
N ASN A 143 9.36 -1.76 11.27
CA ASN A 143 9.15 -0.51 11.98
C ASN A 143 9.87 0.60 11.24
N LEU A 144 9.27 1.79 11.23
CA LEU A 144 9.84 2.95 10.57
C LEU A 144 11.18 3.38 11.20
N ILE A 145 11.33 3.11 12.48
CA ILE A 145 12.52 3.46 13.26
C ILE A 145 13.34 2.21 13.54
#